data_3a8c645f1dbc47476282c998b27326c9
#
_entry.id   3a8c645f1dbc47476282c998b27326c9
#
_cell.length_a   1.000
_cell.length_b   1.000
_cell.length_c   1.000
_cell.angle_alpha   90.00
_cell.angle_beta   90.00
_cell.angle_gamma   90.00
#
_symmetry.space_group_name_H-M   'P 1'
#
loop_
_entity.id
_entity.type
_entity.pdbx_description
1 polymer ?
#
loop_
_entity_poly.entity_id
_entity_poly.type
_entity_poly.pdbx_seq_one_letter_code
_entity_poly.pdbx_strand_id
1 'polypeptide(L)'
;SGVTDQELAVVAERASELPGVSTGTDWTREYNAASSLKSILGSVTTEKQGLPADEAEKYLAKGYSRNDRVGQSYLEKQYEDVLQGTKTQYEVSLDNEGNVSNQKEIFSGEKGSNLMLSMNAEFQSKVEEILKRNYQTLINNGKAQYSPGAYAVAMNPQTGEVLAMTGFSHEQGSKEITENALGTITSAFAPGSVVKAGTLTAGWASNAISGNQVLIDEPIRLQGSSEKSSVFNRSGQVALDAVKALELSSNTYMIKVALKMLGLDYTPGMGLPSLDEEAKAYQQLRDSFKEFGLGTTTGIDLPNESPGISRSVDYMKKFNADNGKEWYTPGNFTDLAFGQFDTYTPIQLAQYASTVANGGKRKE
;
A
#
# COMPACT_ATOMS: atom_id res chain seq x y z
N SER A 1 26.75 12.11 25.60
CA SER A 1 26.68 11.13 24.51
C SER A 1 28.07 11.03 23.84
N GLY A 2 28.45 9.84 23.36
CA GLY A 2 29.77 9.58 22.80
C GLY A 2 30.79 9.05 23.81
N VAL A 3 30.38 8.69 25.02
CA VAL A 3 31.19 8.02 26.03
C VAL A 3 31.27 6.55 25.72
N THR A 4 32.46 5.96 25.78
CA THR A 4 32.66 4.50 25.56
C THR A 4 32.31 3.70 26.83
N ASP A 5 32.05 2.41 26.69
CA ASP A 5 31.77 1.51 27.83
C ASP A 5 32.96 1.52 28.84
N GLN A 6 34.20 1.66 28.38
CA GLN A 6 35.37 1.75 29.24
C GLN A 6 35.39 3.06 30.05
N GLU A 7 35.06 4.18 29.42
CA GLU A 7 34.98 5.49 30.12
C GLU A 7 33.81 5.48 31.10
N LEU A 8 32.69 4.88 30.74
CA LEU A 8 31.53 4.69 31.60
C LEU A 8 31.90 3.88 32.86
N ALA A 9 32.63 2.78 32.67
CA ALA A 9 33.07 1.92 33.77
C ALA A 9 34.00 2.69 34.73
N VAL A 10 34.94 3.44 34.20
CA VAL A 10 35.87 4.26 35.01
C VAL A 10 35.13 5.32 35.83
N VAL A 11 34.13 5.99 35.26
CA VAL A 11 33.32 6.98 35.97
C VAL A 11 32.45 6.31 37.04
N ALA A 12 31.86 5.16 36.72
CA ALA A 12 31.07 4.40 37.67
C ALA A 12 31.86 3.88 38.88
N GLU A 13 33.10 3.40 38.66
CA GLU A 13 34.03 2.97 39.74
C GLU A 13 34.43 4.11 40.66
N ARG A 14 34.51 5.33 40.13
CA ARG A 14 34.90 6.55 40.87
C ARG A 14 33.73 7.43 41.26
N ALA A 15 32.50 6.90 41.25
CA ALA A 15 31.30 7.69 41.56
C ALA A 15 31.34 8.39 42.92
N SER A 16 32.00 7.78 43.91
CA SER A 16 32.22 8.41 45.26
C SER A 16 33.17 9.61 45.25
N GLU A 17 34.03 9.71 44.23
CA GLU A 17 34.97 10.81 44.08
C GLU A 17 34.43 11.95 43.20
N LEU A 18 33.27 11.72 42.56
CA LEU A 18 32.66 12.60 41.56
C LEU A 18 31.23 13.00 42.02
N PRO A 19 31.08 13.80 43.07
CA PRO A 19 29.76 14.21 43.53
C PRO A 19 28.98 14.98 42.46
N GLY A 20 27.74 14.61 42.23
CA GLY A 20 26.87 15.20 41.20
C GLY A 20 27.05 14.62 39.82
N VAL A 21 27.91 13.62 39.61
CA VAL A 21 28.03 12.86 38.37
C VAL A 21 27.35 11.52 38.48
N SER A 22 26.43 11.22 37.58
CA SER A 22 25.82 9.92 37.45
C SER A 22 26.04 9.37 36.02
N THR A 23 26.17 8.07 35.92
CA THR A 23 26.26 7.36 34.65
C THR A 23 24.93 6.79 34.28
N GLY A 24 24.61 6.77 32.98
CA GLY A 24 23.41 6.17 32.45
C GLY A 24 23.65 5.64 31.05
N THR A 25 22.87 4.67 30.66
CA THR A 25 22.85 4.15 29.29
C THR A 25 21.66 4.75 28.54
N ASP A 26 21.87 5.06 27.29
CA ASP A 26 20.82 5.49 26.36
C ASP A 26 20.89 4.63 25.11
N TRP A 27 19.81 4.53 24.36
CA TRP A 27 19.77 3.79 23.14
C TRP A 27 19.88 4.71 21.92
N THR A 28 20.44 4.19 20.85
CA THR A 28 20.43 4.82 19.54
C THR A 28 19.85 3.87 18.52
N ARG A 29 19.14 4.42 17.52
CA ARG A 29 18.63 3.65 16.41
C ARG A 29 19.67 3.59 15.30
N GLU A 30 20.04 2.39 14.87
CA GLU A 30 20.91 2.17 13.73
C GLU A 30 20.10 1.61 12.55
N TYR A 31 20.23 2.25 11.40
CA TYR A 31 19.56 1.86 10.18
C TYR A 31 20.61 1.33 9.20
N ASN A 32 20.71 0.01 9.08
CA ASN A 32 21.55 -0.67 8.10
C ASN A 32 20.90 -0.71 6.70
N ALA A 33 19.94 0.17 6.45
CA ALA A 33 19.16 0.20 5.24
C ALA A 33 19.64 1.30 4.28
N ALA A 34 19.43 1.08 2.98
CA ALA A 34 19.65 2.08 1.97
C ALA A 34 18.84 3.36 2.23
N SER A 35 19.33 4.49 1.76
CA SER A 35 18.66 5.80 1.91
C SER A 35 17.24 5.80 1.32
N SER A 36 16.97 4.94 0.35
CA SER A 36 15.66 4.69 -0.27
C SER A 36 14.58 4.11 0.65
N LEU A 37 14.96 3.60 1.83
CA LEU A 37 14.02 3.05 2.81
C LEU A 37 13.61 4.03 3.91
N LYS A 38 14.18 5.22 3.96
CA LYS A 38 13.94 6.19 5.06
C LYS A 38 12.47 6.51 5.27
N SER A 39 11.70 6.71 4.19
CA SER A 39 10.28 7.02 4.27
C SER A 39 9.46 5.86 4.83
N ILE A 40 9.85 4.62 4.53
CA ILE A 40 9.19 3.40 5.01
C ILE A 40 9.55 3.10 6.47
N LEU A 41 10.83 3.29 6.82
CA LEU A 41 11.29 3.11 8.20
C LEU A 41 10.58 4.08 9.15
N GLY A 42 10.38 5.30 8.72
CA GLY A 42 9.79 6.34 9.54
C GLY A 42 10.80 7.04 10.43
N SER A 43 10.32 7.58 11.53
CA SER A 43 11.12 8.38 12.44
C SER A 43 10.78 8.09 13.91
N VAL A 44 11.73 8.45 14.77
CA VAL A 44 11.58 8.41 16.23
C VAL A 44 11.50 9.86 16.72
N THR A 45 10.72 10.12 17.79
CA THR A 45 10.71 11.43 18.42
C THR A 45 12.08 11.74 19.04
N THR A 46 12.42 13.00 19.16
CA THR A 46 13.60 13.44 19.91
C THR A 46 13.29 13.49 21.41
N GLU A 47 14.31 13.42 22.26
CA GLU A 47 14.14 13.58 23.71
C GLU A 47 13.42 14.89 24.10
N LYS A 48 13.68 15.97 23.34
CA LYS A 48 13.01 17.26 23.54
C LYS A 48 11.52 17.24 23.15
N GLN A 49 11.16 16.45 22.16
CA GLN A 49 9.77 16.27 21.76
C GLN A 49 9.04 15.35 22.73
N GLY A 50 9.70 14.29 23.19
CA GLY A 50 9.11 13.29 24.07
C GLY A 50 7.94 12.54 23.41
N LEU A 51 6.97 12.13 24.22
CA LEU A 51 5.78 11.43 23.75
C LEU A 51 4.89 12.35 22.92
N PRO A 52 4.29 11.85 21.79
CA PRO A 52 3.27 12.57 21.06
C PRO A 52 2.09 12.94 21.97
N ALA A 53 1.65 14.20 21.92
CA ALA A 53 0.65 14.73 22.85
C ALA A 53 -0.69 13.99 22.78
N ASP A 54 -1.09 13.56 21.61
CA ASP A 54 -2.33 12.82 21.33
C ASP A 54 -2.30 11.35 21.76
N GLU A 55 -1.11 10.77 21.94
CA GLU A 55 -0.90 9.39 22.38
C GLU A 55 -0.24 9.28 23.76
N ALA A 56 0.05 10.40 24.41
CA ALA A 56 0.82 10.44 25.66
C ALA A 56 0.23 9.58 26.76
N GLU A 57 -1.08 9.60 26.98
CA GLU A 57 -1.75 8.78 28.00
C GLU A 57 -1.57 7.28 27.75
N LYS A 58 -1.64 6.85 26.49
CA LYS A 58 -1.41 5.45 26.09
C LYS A 58 0.01 4.98 26.42
N TYR A 59 1.00 5.81 26.13
CA TYR A 59 2.40 5.49 26.42
C TYR A 59 2.70 5.54 27.92
N LEU A 60 2.19 6.55 28.65
CA LEU A 60 2.34 6.62 30.10
C LEU A 60 1.74 5.40 30.81
N ALA A 61 0.58 4.91 30.35
CA ALA A 61 -0.03 3.68 30.87
C ALA A 61 0.82 2.41 30.63
N LYS A 62 1.71 2.44 29.63
CA LYS A 62 2.68 1.38 29.35
C LYS A 62 4.01 1.56 30.09
N GLY A 63 4.15 2.58 30.95
CA GLY A 63 5.35 2.82 31.76
C GLY A 63 6.40 3.74 31.12
N TYR A 64 6.07 4.41 30.00
CA TYR A 64 6.94 5.42 29.42
C TYR A 64 6.99 6.69 30.26
N SER A 65 8.09 7.42 30.17
CA SER A 65 8.22 8.77 30.71
C SER A 65 7.89 9.80 29.64
N ARG A 66 7.49 11.01 30.02
CA ARG A 66 7.07 12.06 29.08
C ARG A 66 8.11 12.46 28.05
N ASN A 67 9.39 12.33 28.39
CA ASN A 67 10.53 12.63 27.54
C ASN A 67 11.11 11.41 26.81
N ASP A 68 10.46 10.24 26.93
CA ASP A 68 10.92 9.07 26.18
C ASP A 68 10.74 9.29 24.69
N ARG A 69 11.72 8.79 23.94
CA ARG A 69 11.67 8.75 22.49
C ARG A 69 10.88 7.52 22.04
N VAL A 70 9.94 7.71 21.13
CA VAL A 70 9.08 6.65 20.61
C VAL A 70 9.00 6.73 19.09
N GLY A 71 8.65 5.62 18.45
CA GLY A 71 8.35 5.59 17.02
C GLY A 71 7.20 6.54 16.69
N GLN A 72 7.45 7.48 15.79
CA GLN A 72 6.50 8.51 15.39
C GLN A 72 5.72 8.15 14.14
N SER A 73 6.35 7.41 13.23
CA SER A 73 5.76 7.08 11.94
C SER A 73 6.20 5.71 11.42
N TYR A 74 5.39 5.15 10.55
CA TYR A 74 5.61 3.91 9.77
C TYR A 74 6.16 2.74 10.56
N LEU A 75 7.26 2.09 10.15
CA LEU A 75 7.78 0.91 10.84
C LEU A 75 8.21 1.19 12.27
N GLU A 76 8.85 2.34 12.52
CA GLU A 76 9.21 2.74 13.88
C GLU A 76 7.99 2.83 14.80
N LYS A 77 6.88 3.40 14.32
CA LYS A 77 5.62 3.46 15.09
C LYS A 77 4.94 2.11 15.20
N GLN A 78 4.90 1.35 14.11
CA GLN A 78 4.23 0.06 14.03
C GLN A 78 4.86 -0.97 14.97
N TYR A 79 6.17 -0.95 15.08
CA TYR A 79 6.95 -1.90 15.85
C TYR A 79 7.52 -1.33 17.17
N GLU A 80 7.01 -0.18 17.63
CA GLU A 80 7.48 0.45 18.88
C GLU A 80 7.53 -0.53 20.04
N ASP A 81 6.49 -1.32 20.25
CA ASP A 81 6.40 -2.29 21.35
C ASP A 81 7.48 -3.39 21.29
N VAL A 82 8.04 -3.66 20.12
CA VAL A 82 9.10 -4.65 19.89
C VAL A 82 10.50 -3.99 19.95
N LEU A 83 10.60 -2.79 19.44
CA LEU A 83 11.85 -2.04 19.32
C LEU A 83 12.24 -1.35 20.62
N GLN A 84 11.26 -1.12 21.50
CA GLN A 84 11.49 -0.59 22.84
C GLN A 84 12.16 -1.65 23.70
N GLY A 85 13.16 -1.22 24.48
CA GLY A 85 13.71 -2.00 25.57
C GLY A 85 12.95 -1.79 26.88
N THR A 86 13.36 -2.47 27.92
CA THR A 86 12.90 -2.23 29.28
C THR A 86 13.90 -1.39 30.06
N LYS A 87 13.42 -0.53 30.95
CA LYS A 87 14.28 0.35 31.76
C LYS A 87 14.81 -0.40 32.98
N THR A 88 16.06 -0.14 33.34
CA THR A 88 16.62 -0.52 34.63
C THR A 88 15.83 0.16 35.74
N GLN A 89 15.46 -0.60 36.77
CA GLN A 89 14.75 -0.10 37.94
C GLN A 89 15.67 -0.15 39.18
N TYR A 90 15.66 0.93 39.93
CA TYR A 90 16.42 1.05 41.15
C TYR A 90 15.50 1.28 42.35
N GLU A 91 15.78 0.61 43.43
CA GLU A 91 15.26 0.96 44.77
C GLU A 91 16.17 2.03 45.36
N VAL A 92 15.60 3.17 45.69
CA VAL A 92 16.35 4.31 46.23
C VAL A 92 15.93 4.56 47.67
N SER A 93 16.90 4.55 48.58
CA SER A 93 16.70 4.98 49.98
C SER A 93 17.18 6.40 50.15
N LEU A 94 16.39 7.21 50.81
CA LEU A 94 16.75 8.60 51.12
C LEU A 94 17.21 8.73 52.58
N ASP A 95 18.12 9.64 52.87
CA ASP A 95 18.49 10.04 54.22
C ASP A 95 17.46 11.04 54.81
N ASN A 96 17.66 11.47 56.03
CA ASN A 96 16.80 12.41 56.74
C ASN A 96 16.74 13.80 56.12
N GLU A 97 17.70 14.10 55.23
CA GLU A 97 17.81 15.38 54.49
C GLU A 97 17.23 15.29 53.06
N GLY A 98 16.76 14.11 52.67
CA GLY A 98 16.14 13.85 51.37
C GLY A 98 17.17 13.53 50.26
N ASN A 99 18.44 13.29 50.60
CA ASN A 99 19.46 12.85 49.69
C ASN A 99 19.45 11.35 49.49
N VAL A 100 19.86 10.87 48.32
CA VAL A 100 20.00 9.43 48.05
C VAL A 100 21.12 8.85 48.92
N SER A 101 20.71 8.01 49.89
CA SER A 101 21.64 7.33 50.80
C SER A 101 22.05 5.94 50.30
N ASN A 102 21.20 5.30 49.54
CA ASN A 102 21.47 4.01 48.90
C ASN A 102 20.68 3.86 47.61
N GLN A 103 21.27 3.22 46.65
CA GLN A 103 20.63 2.88 45.38
C GLN A 103 20.97 1.42 45.04
N LYS A 104 19.96 0.60 44.94
CA LYS A 104 20.08 -0.83 44.62
C LYS A 104 19.33 -1.13 43.34
N GLU A 105 20.00 -1.73 42.37
CA GLU A 105 19.35 -2.25 41.20
C GLU A 105 18.45 -3.42 41.59
N ILE A 106 17.16 -3.33 41.24
CA ILE A 106 16.16 -4.39 41.49
C ILE A 106 15.73 -5.06 40.19
N PHE A 107 15.92 -4.43 39.05
CA PHE A 107 15.67 -4.97 37.77
C PHE A 107 16.64 -4.38 36.74
N SER A 108 17.34 -5.24 36.01
CA SER A 108 18.22 -4.85 34.94
C SER A 108 17.41 -4.64 33.65
N GLY A 109 17.48 -3.46 33.07
CA GLY A 109 16.82 -3.19 31.79
C GLY A 109 17.39 -4.05 30.66
N GLU A 110 16.55 -4.37 29.71
CA GLU A 110 16.92 -5.15 28.52
C GLU A 110 16.81 -4.28 27.26
N LYS A 111 17.73 -4.49 26.32
CA LYS A 111 17.69 -3.85 24.99
C LYS A 111 16.47 -4.34 24.24
N GLY A 112 15.80 -3.46 23.50
CA GLY A 112 14.74 -3.83 22.56
C GLY A 112 15.25 -4.76 21.44
N SER A 113 14.32 -5.46 20.81
CA SER A 113 14.62 -6.38 19.71
C SER A 113 15.03 -5.62 18.45
N ASN A 114 15.80 -6.26 17.58
CA ASN A 114 16.07 -5.76 16.25
C ASN A 114 14.92 -6.16 15.31
N LEU A 115 14.56 -5.30 14.38
CA LEU A 115 13.62 -5.60 13.31
C LEU A 115 14.40 -5.97 12.03
N MET A 116 14.17 -7.18 11.53
CA MET A 116 14.72 -7.64 10.27
C MET A 116 13.62 -7.63 9.20
N LEU A 117 13.84 -6.84 8.15
CA LEU A 117 12.89 -6.71 7.04
C LEU A 117 13.11 -7.80 5.99
N SER A 118 12.06 -8.18 5.28
CA SER A 118 12.13 -9.03 4.08
C SER A 118 12.79 -8.32 2.88
N MET A 119 12.86 -7.00 2.93
CA MET A 119 13.43 -6.18 1.86
C MET A 119 14.95 -6.35 1.76
N ASN A 120 15.44 -6.55 0.53
CA ASN A 120 16.88 -6.59 0.25
C ASN A 120 17.37 -5.20 -0.11
N ALA A 121 18.29 -4.63 0.67
CA ALA A 121 18.74 -3.24 0.52
C ALA A 121 19.41 -2.97 -0.83
N GLU A 122 20.21 -3.91 -1.36
CA GLU A 122 20.84 -3.76 -2.67
C GLU A 122 19.82 -3.82 -3.80
N PHE A 123 18.89 -4.79 -3.73
CA PHE A 123 17.80 -4.91 -4.71
C PHE A 123 16.89 -3.68 -4.69
N GLN A 124 16.51 -3.20 -3.49
CA GLN A 124 15.74 -1.97 -3.32
C GLN A 124 16.41 -0.78 -4.01
N SER A 125 17.71 -0.58 -3.76
CA SER A 125 18.46 0.53 -4.35
C SER A 125 18.53 0.43 -5.88
N LYS A 126 18.67 -0.77 -6.42
CA LYS A 126 18.68 -1.00 -7.87
C LYS A 126 17.32 -0.76 -8.51
N VAL A 127 16.24 -1.21 -7.89
CA VAL A 127 14.87 -0.94 -8.37
C VAL A 127 14.60 0.56 -8.38
N GLU A 128 14.98 1.28 -7.31
CA GLU A 128 14.84 2.72 -7.22
C GLU A 128 15.62 3.45 -8.32
N GLU A 129 16.91 3.11 -8.49
CA GLU A 129 17.76 3.69 -9.54
C GLU A 129 17.16 3.52 -10.94
N ILE A 130 16.69 2.30 -11.24
CA ILE A 130 16.08 1.99 -12.54
C ILE A 130 14.78 2.77 -12.74
N LEU A 131 13.91 2.79 -11.73
CA LEU A 131 12.64 3.51 -11.79
C LEU A 131 12.88 5.01 -11.98
N LYS A 132 13.74 5.60 -11.17
CA LYS A 132 14.10 7.02 -11.23
C LYS A 132 14.61 7.42 -12.61
N ARG A 133 15.59 6.68 -13.12
CA ARG A 133 16.21 6.96 -14.43
C ARG A 133 15.20 6.90 -15.57
N ASN A 134 14.37 5.85 -15.60
CA ASN A 134 13.38 5.69 -16.66
C ASN A 134 12.28 6.74 -16.58
N TYR A 135 11.78 7.00 -15.38
CA TYR A 135 10.72 7.98 -15.17
C TYR A 135 11.18 9.40 -15.50
N GLN A 136 12.38 9.79 -15.04
CA GLN A 136 12.98 11.08 -15.39
C GLN A 136 13.17 11.24 -16.91
N THR A 137 13.56 10.17 -17.60
CA THR A 137 13.68 10.18 -19.05
C THR A 137 12.35 10.43 -19.75
N LEU A 138 11.25 9.81 -19.29
CA LEU A 138 9.90 10.02 -19.83
C LEU A 138 9.42 11.46 -19.61
N ILE A 139 9.67 12.03 -18.44
CA ILE A 139 9.33 13.43 -18.12
C ILE A 139 10.12 14.38 -18.99
N ASN A 140 11.43 14.21 -19.11
CA ASN A 140 12.30 15.06 -19.91
C ASN A 140 11.92 15.06 -21.40
N ASN A 141 11.41 13.93 -21.89
CA ASN A 141 10.95 13.77 -23.27
C ASN A 141 9.47 14.18 -23.49
N GLY A 142 8.80 14.73 -22.46
CA GLY A 142 7.40 15.14 -22.52
C GLY A 142 6.38 13.99 -22.64
N LYS A 143 6.80 12.75 -22.39
CA LYS A 143 5.94 11.56 -22.52
C LYS A 143 5.17 11.22 -21.24
N ALA A 144 5.49 11.86 -20.12
CA ALA A 144 4.86 11.63 -18.83
C ALA A 144 4.29 12.92 -18.21
N GLN A 145 3.95 13.92 -19.01
CA GLN A 145 3.48 15.23 -18.53
C GLN A 145 2.22 15.18 -17.64
N TYR A 146 1.38 14.18 -17.83
CA TYR A 146 0.14 13.97 -17.05
C TYR A 146 0.28 12.86 -15.99
N SER A 147 1.46 12.24 -15.89
CA SER A 147 1.69 11.19 -14.89
C SER A 147 1.90 11.81 -13.51
N PRO A 148 1.09 11.46 -12.49
CA PRO A 148 1.27 11.97 -11.12
C PRO A 148 2.39 11.27 -10.38
N GLY A 149 2.91 10.17 -10.90
CA GLY A 149 3.97 9.39 -10.29
C GLY A 149 4.25 8.08 -11.02
N ALA A 150 5.33 7.41 -10.59
CA ALA A 150 5.69 6.07 -11.02
C ALA A 150 6.10 5.26 -9.80
N TYR A 151 5.67 4.00 -9.73
CA TYR A 151 5.84 3.14 -8.57
C TYR A 151 6.27 1.74 -9.00
N ALA A 152 7.05 1.08 -8.15
CA ALA A 152 7.45 -0.31 -8.35
C ALA A 152 7.40 -1.06 -7.01
N VAL A 153 6.78 -2.23 -7.04
CA VAL A 153 6.73 -3.17 -5.92
C VAL A 153 7.14 -4.54 -6.44
N ALA A 154 8.08 -5.17 -5.76
CA ALA A 154 8.49 -6.54 -6.03
C ALA A 154 8.15 -7.42 -4.83
N MET A 155 7.43 -8.51 -5.08
CA MET A 155 7.02 -9.48 -4.06
C MET A 155 7.47 -10.89 -4.44
N ASN A 156 7.73 -11.69 -3.41
CA ASN A 156 7.86 -13.13 -3.58
C ASN A 156 6.46 -13.76 -3.61
N PRO A 157 6.00 -14.33 -4.74
CA PRO A 157 4.65 -14.85 -4.84
C PRO A 157 4.39 -16.09 -3.96
N GLN A 158 5.44 -16.79 -3.53
CA GLN A 158 5.29 -17.99 -2.69
C GLN A 158 5.14 -17.66 -1.21
N THR A 159 5.83 -16.61 -0.73
CA THR A 159 5.88 -16.25 0.68
C THR A 159 5.00 -15.03 1.03
N GLY A 160 4.78 -14.12 0.09
CA GLY A 160 4.15 -12.82 0.33
C GLY A 160 5.15 -11.72 0.70
N GLU A 161 6.41 -12.04 0.92
CA GLU A 161 7.44 -11.08 1.29
C GLU A 161 7.59 -9.96 0.25
N VAL A 162 7.59 -8.71 0.72
CA VAL A 162 7.95 -7.55 -0.08
C VAL A 162 9.47 -7.45 -0.16
N LEU A 163 10.02 -7.59 -1.36
CA LEU A 163 11.47 -7.57 -1.61
C LEU A 163 11.98 -6.17 -1.92
N ALA A 164 11.16 -5.35 -2.56
CA ALA A 164 11.41 -3.94 -2.83
C ALA A 164 10.09 -3.19 -3.01
N MET A 165 10.06 -1.93 -2.56
CA MET A 165 8.97 -0.99 -2.84
C MET A 165 9.53 0.42 -2.94
N THR A 166 9.26 1.10 -4.07
CA THR A 166 9.77 2.44 -4.35
C THR A 166 8.80 3.21 -5.21
N GLY A 167 8.93 4.53 -5.20
CA GLY A 167 8.07 5.40 -5.97
C GLY A 167 8.60 6.81 -6.06
N PHE A 168 8.12 7.51 -7.08
CA PHE A 168 8.37 8.93 -7.28
C PHE A 168 7.05 9.62 -7.65
N SER A 169 6.76 10.73 -7.01
CA SER A 169 5.68 11.64 -7.38
C SER A 169 6.18 12.70 -8.35
N HIS A 170 5.28 13.23 -9.15
CA HIS A 170 5.53 14.26 -10.15
C HIS A 170 4.36 15.23 -10.22
N GLU A 171 4.66 16.52 -10.20
CA GLU A 171 3.68 17.57 -10.41
C GLU A 171 3.61 17.94 -11.89
N GLN A 172 2.37 18.08 -12.41
CA GLN A 172 2.14 18.44 -13.80
C GLN A 172 2.85 19.76 -14.15
N GLY A 173 3.63 19.75 -15.22
CA GLY A 173 4.41 20.90 -15.68
C GLY A 173 5.80 21.04 -15.04
N SER A 174 6.12 20.28 -14.00
CA SER A 174 7.46 20.20 -13.43
C SER A 174 8.36 19.27 -14.27
N LYS A 175 9.67 19.44 -14.13
CA LYS A 175 10.68 18.45 -14.58
C LYS A 175 11.27 17.65 -13.43
N GLU A 176 10.88 17.96 -12.22
CA GLU A 176 11.39 17.33 -11.01
C GLU A 176 10.48 16.19 -10.57
N ILE A 177 11.09 15.16 -10.00
CA ILE A 177 10.42 14.05 -9.35
C ILE A 177 10.87 13.99 -7.89
N THR A 178 9.95 13.66 -6.99
CA THR A 178 10.19 13.55 -5.56
C THR A 178 10.04 12.10 -5.12
N GLU A 179 10.97 11.62 -4.29
CA GLU A 179 10.85 10.27 -3.70
C GLU A 179 9.53 10.13 -2.96
N ASN A 180 8.82 9.02 -3.20
CA ASN A 180 7.53 8.73 -2.62
C ASN A 180 7.27 7.21 -2.57
N ALA A 181 8.11 6.46 -1.87
CA ALA A 181 7.92 5.02 -1.70
C ALA A 181 6.60 4.70 -1.00
N LEU A 182 6.13 5.57 -0.08
CA LEU A 182 4.85 5.41 0.59
C LEU A 182 3.64 5.52 -0.35
N GLY A 183 3.80 6.17 -1.49
CA GLY A 183 2.77 6.17 -2.54
C GLY A 183 2.42 4.77 -3.05
N THR A 184 3.27 3.77 -2.84
CA THR A 184 2.97 2.37 -3.15
C THR A 184 1.80 1.81 -2.34
N ILE A 185 1.55 2.33 -1.14
CA ILE A 185 0.46 1.90 -0.24
C ILE A 185 -0.65 2.95 -0.07
N THR A 186 -0.39 4.21 -0.42
CA THR A 186 -1.33 5.32 -0.17
C THR A 186 -1.95 5.91 -1.42
N SER A 187 -1.29 5.82 -2.57
CA SER A 187 -1.77 6.39 -3.83
C SER A 187 -2.50 5.34 -4.67
N ALA A 188 -3.68 5.69 -5.17
CA ALA A 188 -4.51 4.77 -5.94
C ALA A 188 -4.72 5.29 -7.38
N PHE A 189 -4.62 4.37 -8.35
CA PHE A 189 -4.68 4.66 -9.77
C PHE A 189 -5.66 3.72 -10.47
N ALA A 190 -6.23 4.15 -11.59
CA ALA A 190 -6.98 3.27 -12.47
C ALA A 190 -6.02 2.18 -12.99
N PRO A 191 -6.31 0.90 -12.73
CA PRO A 191 -5.37 -0.19 -12.97
C PRO A 191 -5.23 -0.54 -14.46
N GLY A 192 -6.24 -0.20 -15.27
CA GLY A 192 -6.30 -0.60 -16.67
C GLY A 192 -6.40 -2.12 -16.82
N SER A 193 -5.84 -2.61 -17.89
CA SER A 193 -5.97 -4.02 -18.33
C SER A 193 -5.44 -5.07 -17.36
N VAL A 194 -4.73 -4.68 -16.31
CA VAL A 194 -4.23 -5.62 -15.27
C VAL A 194 -5.37 -6.42 -14.64
N VAL A 195 -6.56 -5.83 -14.46
CA VAL A 195 -7.70 -6.49 -13.79
C VAL A 195 -8.37 -7.58 -14.61
N LYS A 196 -8.05 -7.75 -15.89
CA LYS A 196 -8.79 -8.61 -16.82
C LYS A 196 -8.83 -10.09 -16.41
N ALA A 197 -7.79 -10.60 -15.75
CA ALA A 197 -7.84 -11.96 -15.20
C ALA A 197 -8.90 -12.07 -14.09
N GLY A 198 -9.02 -11.06 -13.23
CA GLY A 198 -10.10 -10.98 -12.24
C GLY A 198 -11.50 -10.92 -12.87
N THR A 199 -11.66 -10.21 -13.97
CA THR A 199 -12.92 -10.15 -14.73
C THR A 199 -13.29 -11.49 -15.32
N LEU A 200 -12.34 -12.23 -15.90
CA LEU A 200 -12.59 -13.59 -16.39
C LEU A 200 -12.98 -14.52 -15.23
N THR A 201 -12.29 -14.44 -14.11
CA THR A 201 -12.60 -15.22 -12.91
C THR A 201 -14.04 -14.95 -12.44
N ALA A 202 -14.45 -13.68 -12.39
CA ALA A 202 -15.83 -13.31 -12.08
C ALA A 202 -16.84 -13.88 -13.10
N GLY A 203 -16.49 -13.85 -14.39
CA GLY A 203 -17.30 -14.41 -15.46
C GLY A 203 -17.52 -15.91 -15.31
N TRP A 204 -16.49 -16.66 -14.94
CA TRP A 204 -16.60 -18.08 -14.65
C TRP A 204 -17.37 -18.35 -13.36
N ALA A 205 -17.08 -17.64 -12.30
CA ALA A 205 -17.74 -17.82 -11.00
C ALA A 205 -19.25 -17.51 -11.05
N SER A 206 -19.67 -16.57 -11.89
CA SER A 206 -21.07 -16.22 -12.12
C SER A 206 -21.76 -17.07 -13.19
N ASN A 207 -21.06 -18.01 -13.82
CA ASN A 207 -21.52 -18.79 -14.99
C ASN A 207 -21.88 -17.91 -16.21
N ALA A 208 -21.37 -16.68 -16.27
CA ALA A 208 -21.55 -15.81 -17.43
C ALA A 208 -20.77 -16.32 -18.66
N ILE A 209 -19.63 -16.96 -18.42
CA ILE A 209 -18.83 -17.66 -19.42
C ILE A 209 -18.41 -19.03 -18.89
N SER A 210 -18.05 -19.95 -19.78
CA SER A 210 -17.61 -21.30 -19.44
C SER A 210 -16.33 -21.68 -20.19
N GLY A 211 -15.40 -22.35 -19.51
CA GLY A 211 -14.15 -22.83 -20.11
C GLY A 211 -13.41 -21.71 -20.87
N ASN A 212 -12.84 -22.06 -22.02
CA ASN A 212 -12.16 -21.13 -22.91
C ASN A 212 -13.13 -20.60 -23.98
N GLN A 213 -14.25 -20.00 -23.54
CA GLN A 213 -15.33 -19.56 -24.41
C GLN A 213 -14.87 -18.55 -25.45
N VAL A 214 -15.32 -18.74 -26.69
CA VAL A 214 -15.08 -17.80 -27.78
C VAL A 214 -16.15 -16.73 -27.80
N LEU A 215 -15.72 -15.44 -27.82
CA LEU A 215 -16.56 -14.27 -28.07
C LEU A 215 -15.97 -13.45 -29.22
N ILE A 216 -16.79 -12.65 -29.88
CA ILE A 216 -16.35 -11.76 -30.94
C ILE A 216 -15.83 -10.44 -30.31
N ASP A 217 -14.58 -10.09 -30.55
CA ASP A 217 -14.04 -8.76 -30.30
C ASP A 217 -14.47 -7.85 -31.46
N GLU A 218 -15.16 -6.78 -31.15
CA GLU A 218 -15.69 -5.79 -32.08
C GLU A 218 -15.93 -4.47 -31.34
N PRO A 219 -16.00 -3.33 -32.02
CA PRO A 219 -16.39 -2.07 -31.37
C PRO A 219 -17.77 -2.18 -30.71
N ILE A 220 -17.85 -1.81 -29.44
CA ILE A 220 -19.07 -1.85 -28.62
C ILE A 220 -19.72 -0.48 -28.59
N ARG A 221 -20.99 -0.41 -28.99
CA ARG A 221 -21.85 0.78 -28.95
C ARG A 221 -22.98 0.54 -27.96
N LEU A 222 -22.95 1.26 -26.85
CA LEU A 222 -23.99 1.24 -25.84
C LEU A 222 -24.71 2.59 -25.81
N GLN A 223 -26.00 2.59 -25.54
CA GLN A 223 -26.78 3.82 -25.43
C GLN A 223 -26.22 4.73 -24.34
N GLY A 224 -26.04 6.02 -24.64
CA GLY A 224 -25.53 7.01 -23.67
C GLY A 224 -24.02 6.91 -23.39
N SER A 225 -23.28 6.06 -24.10
CA SER A 225 -21.83 5.89 -23.93
C SER A 225 -21.08 6.11 -25.25
N SER A 226 -19.84 6.55 -25.18
CA SER A 226 -18.94 6.57 -26.33
C SER A 226 -18.63 5.13 -26.78
N GLU A 227 -18.37 4.95 -28.06
CA GLU A 227 -17.91 3.68 -28.62
C GLU A 227 -16.63 3.20 -27.91
N LYS A 228 -16.60 1.94 -27.53
CA LYS A 228 -15.46 1.29 -26.87
C LYS A 228 -14.89 0.20 -27.79
N SER A 229 -13.57 0.15 -27.92
CA SER A 229 -12.89 -0.84 -28.75
C SER A 229 -11.61 -1.34 -28.07
N SER A 230 -11.10 -2.45 -28.54
CA SER A 230 -9.79 -2.95 -28.20
C SER A 230 -8.69 -2.18 -28.95
N VAL A 231 -7.51 -2.05 -28.35
CA VAL A 231 -6.41 -1.29 -28.97
C VAL A 231 -5.98 -1.91 -30.31
N PHE A 232 -5.93 -3.24 -30.37
CA PHE A 232 -5.53 -3.99 -31.56
C PHE A 232 -6.63 -4.08 -32.63
N ASN A 233 -7.91 -3.85 -32.27
CA ASN A 233 -9.06 -3.97 -33.18
C ASN A 233 -10.02 -2.78 -33.00
N ARG A 234 -9.94 -1.81 -33.90
CA ARG A 234 -10.73 -0.57 -33.85
C ARG A 234 -12.00 -0.60 -34.69
N SER A 235 -12.15 -1.55 -35.60
CA SER A 235 -13.26 -1.53 -36.60
C SER A 235 -13.70 -2.89 -37.09
N GLY A 236 -12.97 -3.97 -36.77
CA GLY A 236 -13.25 -5.33 -37.26
C GLY A 236 -14.01 -6.20 -36.32
N GLN A 237 -14.20 -7.44 -36.73
CA GLN A 237 -14.71 -8.53 -35.89
C GLN A 237 -13.66 -9.64 -35.84
N VAL A 238 -13.23 -10.01 -34.63
CA VAL A 238 -12.22 -11.04 -34.39
C VAL A 238 -12.73 -12.03 -33.34
N ALA A 239 -12.80 -13.31 -33.68
CA ALA A 239 -13.17 -14.34 -32.73
C ALA A 239 -11.98 -14.61 -31.80
N LEU A 240 -12.19 -14.47 -30.49
CA LEU A 240 -11.19 -14.68 -29.44
C LEU A 240 -11.73 -15.63 -28.38
N ASP A 241 -10.93 -16.59 -27.98
CA ASP A 241 -11.12 -17.31 -26.73
C ASP A 241 -10.58 -16.49 -25.54
N ALA A 242 -10.85 -16.93 -24.32
CA ALA A 242 -10.45 -16.21 -23.10
C ALA A 242 -8.93 -16.03 -22.98
N VAL A 243 -8.14 -17.03 -23.38
CA VAL A 243 -6.66 -16.96 -23.37
C VAL A 243 -6.18 -15.90 -24.34
N LYS A 244 -6.70 -15.92 -25.57
CA LYS A 244 -6.34 -14.96 -26.62
C LYS A 244 -6.81 -13.55 -26.29
N ALA A 245 -7.95 -13.42 -25.59
CA ALA A 245 -8.46 -12.15 -25.09
C ALA A 245 -7.51 -11.50 -24.07
N LEU A 246 -6.89 -12.30 -23.17
CA LEU A 246 -5.85 -11.81 -22.26
C LEU A 246 -4.56 -11.45 -23.02
N GLU A 247 -4.10 -12.33 -23.91
CA GLU A 247 -2.87 -12.12 -24.68
C GLU A 247 -2.91 -10.81 -25.49
N LEU A 248 -4.03 -10.55 -26.16
CA LEU A 248 -4.24 -9.35 -26.96
C LEU A 248 -4.80 -8.16 -26.16
N SER A 249 -5.05 -8.38 -24.87
CA SER A 249 -5.65 -7.36 -24.00
C SER A 249 -6.98 -6.81 -24.52
N SER A 250 -7.89 -7.70 -24.93
CA SER A 250 -9.20 -7.32 -25.46
C SER A 250 -10.05 -6.59 -24.42
N ASN A 251 -10.43 -5.35 -24.69
CA ASN A 251 -11.38 -4.61 -23.86
C ASN A 251 -12.81 -5.12 -24.08
N THR A 252 -13.17 -5.37 -25.33
CA THR A 252 -14.54 -5.67 -25.70
C THR A 252 -14.94 -7.10 -25.33
N TYR A 253 -13.98 -8.03 -25.27
CA TYR A 253 -14.23 -9.34 -24.67
C TYR A 253 -14.67 -9.18 -23.19
N MET A 254 -13.96 -8.35 -22.41
CA MET A 254 -14.28 -8.11 -20.98
C MET A 254 -15.61 -7.38 -20.82
N ILE A 255 -15.94 -6.44 -21.70
CA ILE A 255 -17.27 -5.80 -21.71
C ILE A 255 -18.36 -6.84 -21.96
N LYS A 256 -18.17 -7.76 -22.90
CA LYS A 256 -19.13 -8.83 -23.15
C LYS A 256 -19.26 -9.80 -21.99
N VAL A 257 -18.17 -10.08 -21.25
CA VAL A 257 -18.24 -10.83 -19.99
C VAL A 257 -19.12 -10.10 -18.98
N ALA A 258 -18.92 -8.77 -18.80
CA ALA A 258 -19.75 -7.97 -17.91
C ALA A 258 -21.23 -7.96 -18.33
N LEU A 259 -21.53 -7.83 -19.61
CA LEU A 259 -22.91 -7.92 -20.11
C LEU A 259 -23.52 -9.28 -19.81
N LYS A 260 -22.77 -10.36 -20.00
CA LYS A 260 -23.24 -11.72 -19.68
C LYS A 260 -23.44 -11.93 -18.17
N MET A 261 -22.69 -11.26 -17.30
CA MET A 261 -22.96 -11.25 -15.86
C MET A 261 -24.30 -10.58 -15.53
N LEU A 262 -24.79 -9.67 -16.38
CA LEU A 262 -26.12 -9.07 -16.30
C LEU A 262 -27.19 -9.92 -17.00
N GLY A 263 -26.84 -11.08 -17.55
CA GLY A 263 -27.75 -11.92 -18.32
C GLY A 263 -28.06 -11.39 -19.74
N LEU A 264 -27.18 -10.50 -20.26
CA LEU A 264 -27.37 -9.82 -21.55
C LEU A 264 -26.39 -10.31 -22.59
N ASP A 265 -26.84 -10.40 -23.83
CA ASP A 265 -25.99 -10.53 -25.00
C ASP A 265 -25.89 -9.19 -25.72
N TYR A 266 -24.69 -8.87 -26.20
CA TYR A 266 -24.43 -7.59 -26.85
C TYR A 266 -25.20 -7.48 -28.19
N THR A 267 -25.90 -6.37 -28.34
CA THR A 267 -26.43 -5.89 -29.62
C THR A 267 -26.08 -4.41 -29.81
N PRO A 268 -25.69 -3.96 -31.05
CA PRO A 268 -25.30 -2.58 -31.26
C PRO A 268 -26.38 -1.57 -30.87
N GLY A 269 -26.03 -0.58 -30.07
CA GLY A 269 -26.95 0.48 -29.61
C GLY A 269 -27.86 0.09 -28.45
N MET A 270 -27.66 -1.08 -27.86
CA MET A 270 -28.46 -1.51 -26.72
C MET A 270 -28.31 -0.57 -25.52
N GLY A 271 -29.38 -0.41 -24.74
CA GLY A 271 -29.36 0.21 -23.42
C GLY A 271 -28.85 -0.77 -22.36
N LEU A 272 -28.38 -0.23 -21.25
CA LEU A 272 -28.02 -1.00 -20.08
C LEU A 272 -29.12 -0.92 -19.02
N PRO A 273 -29.22 -1.90 -18.11
CA PRO A 273 -30.08 -1.83 -16.93
C PRO A 273 -29.75 -0.61 -16.06
N SER A 274 -30.63 -0.30 -15.12
CA SER A 274 -30.36 0.75 -14.12
C SER A 274 -29.22 0.33 -13.17
N LEU A 275 -28.63 1.31 -12.48
CA LEU A 275 -27.62 1.03 -11.44
C LEU A 275 -28.11 0.04 -10.38
N ASP A 276 -29.40 0.07 -10.03
CA ASP A 276 -29.99 -0.88 -9.08
C ASP A 276 -29.99 -2.32 -9.61
N GLU A 277 -30.29 -2.50 -10.87
CA GLU A 277 -30.30 -3.81 -11.52
C GLU A 277 -28.87 -4.35 -11.71
N GLU A 278 -27.89 -3.46 -11.86
CA GLU A 278 -26.48 -3.81 -11.98
C GLU A 278 -25.82 -4.12 -10.61
N ALA A 279 -26.42 -3.74 -9.47
CA ALA A 279 -25.79 -3.78 -8.15
C ALA A 279 -25.21 -5.15 -7.80
N LYS A 280 -25.94 -6.24 -8.12
CA LYS A 280 -25.47 -7.60 -7.88
C LYS A 280 -24.24 -7.94 -8.72
N ALA A 281 -24.21 -7.56 -9.97
CA ALA A 281 -23.09 -7.82 -10.88
C ALA A 281 -21.86 -7.00 -10.48
N TYR A 282 -22.03 -5.72 -10.06
CA TYR A 282 -20.97 -4.93 -9.46
C TYR A 282 -20.34 -5.64 -8.26
N GLN A 283 -21.17 -6.14 -7.34
CA GLN A 283 -20.69 -6.83 -6.15
C GLN A 283 -19.91 -8.09 -6.53
N GLN A 284 -20.45 -8.92 -7.41
CA GLN A 284 -19.79 -10.16 -7.87
C GLN A 284 -18.43 -9.88 -8.52
N LEU A 285 -18.34 -8.85 -9.37
CA LEU A 285 -17.10 -8.48 -10.03
C LEU A 285 -16.06 -7.97 -9.01
N ARG A 286 -16.47 -7.12 -8.07
CA ARG A 286 -15.61 -6.61 -7.00
C ARG A 286 -15.21 -7.67 -5.98
N ASP A 287 -16.06 -8.61 -5.68
CA ASP A 287 -15.72 -9.75 -4.81
C ASP A 287 -14.62 -10.60 -5.45
N SER A 288 -14.74 -10.87 -6.76
CA SER A 288 -13.65 -11.51 -7.49
C SER A 288 -12.35 -10.70 -7.45
N PHE A 289 -12.41 -9.38 -7.61
CA PHE A 289 -11.23 -8.52 -7.51
C PHE A 289 -10.60 -8.56 -6.11
N LYS A 290 -11.41 -8.59 -5.04
CA LYS A 290 -10.95 -8.72 -3.66
C LYS A 290 -10.23 -10.04 -3.37
N GLU A 291 -10.65 -11.12 -4.01
CA GLU A 291 -9.94 -12.41 -3.89
C GLU A 291 -8.49 -12.33 -4.39
N PHE A 292 -8.21 -11.43 -5.32
CA PHE A 292 -6.86 -11.10 -5.79
C PHE A 292 -6.15 -10.00 -4.97
N GLY A 293 -6.83 -9.38 -4.00
CA GLY A 293 -6.29 -8.29 -3.18
C GLY A 293 -6.65 -6.87 -3.65
N LEU A 294 -7.47 -6.70 -4.71
CA LEU A 294 -7.88 -5.38 -5.19
C LEU A 294 -9.08 -4.84 -4.41
N GLY A 295 -9.06 -3.57 -4.04
CA GLY A 295 -10.15 -2.93 -3.32
C GLY A 295 -10.27 -3.32 -1.84
N THR A 296 -9.20 -3.86 -1.26
CA THR A 296 -9.06 -4.19 0.15
C THR A 296 -7.62 -3.95 0.59
N THR A 297 -7.36 -3.85 1.88
CA THR A 297 -5.99 -3.81 2.41
C THR A 297 -5.28 -5.14 2.13
N THR A 298 -3.98 -5.06 1.88
CA THR A 298 -3.16 -6.24 1.55
C THR A 298 -2.66 -6.99 2.77
N GLY A 299 -2.73 -6.35 3.95
CA GLY A 299 -2.16 -6.88 5.18
C GLY A 299 -0.69 -6.48 5.40
N ILE A 300 -0.14 -5.58 4.57
CA ILE A 300 1.21 -5.06 4.82
C ILE A 300 1.28 -4.43 6.21
N ASP A 301 2.35 -4.71 6.93
CA ASP A 301 2.61 -4.24 8.30
C ASP A 301 3.07 -2.76 8.37
N LEU A 302 2.45 -1.92 7.56
CA LEU A 302 2.62 -0.47 7.56
C LEU A 302 1.29 0.23 7.89
N PRO A 303 1.30 1.28 8.72
CA PRO A 303 0.09 2.05 9.00
C PRO A 303 -0.35 2.87 7.78
N ASN A 304 -1.66 3.21 7.76
CA ASN A 304 -2.27 4.06 6.75
C ASN A 304 -2.31 3.46 5.33
N GLU A 305 -2.34 2.15 5.21
CA GLU A 305 -2.59 1.51 3.92
C GLU A 305 -3.98 1.91 3.38
N SER A 306 -4.02 2.37 2.13
CA SER A 306 -5.26 2.68 1.43
C SER A 306 -5.87 1.41 0.82
N PRO A 307 -7.17 1.16 1.01
CA PRO A 307 -7.85 0.06 0.34
C PRO A 307 -8.14 0.34 -1.16
N GLY A 308 -7.66 1.46 -1.69
CA GLY A 308 -8.07 1.96 -3.00
C GLY A 308 -9.42 2.68 -2.96
N ILE A 309 -9.96 3.00 -4.12
CA ILE A 309 -11.24 3.70 -4.24
C ILE A 309 -12.21 2.87 -5.08
N SER A 310 -13.24 2.36 -4.42
CA SER A 310 -14.39 1.73 -5.06
C SER A 310 -15.67 2.33 -4.47
N ARG A 311 -16.60 2.72 -5.33
CA ARG A 311 -17.86 3.36 -4.89
C ARG A 311 -19.00 2.36 -4.99
N SER A 312 -19.71 2.11 -3.89
CA SER A 312 -20.91 1.26 -3.90
C SER A 312 -21.97 1.85 -4.81
N VAL A 313 -22.88 1.01 -5.31
CA VAL A 313 -24.01 1.49 -6.13
C VAL A 313 -24.86 2.50 -5.34
N ASP A 314 -25.07 2.27 -4.04
CA ASP A 314 -25.82 3.21 -3.18
C ASP A 314 -25.13 4.57 -3.08
N TYR A 315 -23.79 4.57 -2.95
CA TYR A 315 -23.03 5.83 -3.00
C TYR A 315 -23.20 6.54 -4.35
N MET A 316 -23.08 5.81 -5.47
CA MET A 316 -23.21 6.37 -6.81
C MET A 316 -24.59 7.01 -7.03
N LYS A 317 -25.66 6.33 -6.62
CA LYS A 317 -27.04 6.82 -6.69
C LYS A 317 -27.22 8.08 -5.85
N LYS A 318 -26.75 8.04 -4.60
CA LYS A 318 -26.82 9.19 -3.72
C LYS A 318 -26.06 10.38 -4.28
N PHE A 319 -24.84 10.15 -4.79
CA PHE A 319 -24.03 11.19 -5.41
C PHE A 319 -24.74 11.83 -6.61
N ASN A 320 -25.33 11.01 -7.50
CA ASN A 320 -26.13 11.51 -8.62
C ASN A 320 -27.30 12.38 -8.14
N ALA A 321 -28.05 11.93 -7.15
CA ALA A 321 -29.18 12.67 -6.59
C ALA A 321 -28.76 14.00 -5.96
N ASP A 322 -27.71 13.99 -5.14
CA ASP A 322 -27.18 15.17 -4.43
C ASP A 322 -26.65 16.24 -5.41
N ASN A 323 -26.18 15.84 -6.58
CA ASN A 323 -25.61 16.74 -7.59
C ASN A 323 -26.57 17.09 -8.73
N GLY A 324 -27.79 16.57 -8.73
CA GLY A 324 -28.82 16.86 -9.74
C GLY A 324 -28.42 16.48 -11.17
N LYS A 325 -27.46 15.55 -11.33
CA LYS A 325 -26.88 15.15 -12.60
C LYS A 325 -26.47 13.68 -12.52
N GLU A 326 -26.59 12.98 -13.63
CA GLU A 326 -26.13 11.58 -13.76
C GLU A 326 -24.62 11.53 -14.01
N TRP A 327 -23.84 11.58 -12.93
CA TRP A 327 -22.38 11.43 -12.96
C TRP A 327 -21.95 9.97 -13.13
N TYR A 328 -22.61 9.08 -12.36
CA TYR A 328 -22.42 7.65 -12.46
C TYR A 328 -23.52 7.06 -13.32
N THR A 329 -23.14 6.33 -14.34
CA THR A 329 -24.04 5.74 -15.32
C THR A 329 -23.90 4.23 -15.34
N PRO A 330 -24.91 3.49 -15.85
CA PRO A 330 -24.79 2.05 -16.03
C PRO A 330 -23.55 1.62 -16.85
N GLY A 331 -23.09 2.44 -17.77
CA GLY A 331 -21.86 2.21 -18.54
C GLY A 331 -20.58 2.03 -17.72
N ASN A 332 -20.54 2.56 -16.51
CA ASN A 332 -19.38 2.41 -15.62
C ASN A 332 -19.12 0.96 -15.19
N PHE A 333 -20.13 0.09 -15.17
CA PHE A 333 -19.96 -1.33 -14.93
C PHE A 333 -19.11 -1.99 -16.02
N THR A 334 -19.32 -1.61 -17.28
CA THR A 334 -18.50 -2.10 -18.39
C THR A 334 -17.09 -1.55 -18.34
N ASP A 335 -16.88 -0.31 -17.84
CA ASP A 335 -15.56 0.28 -17.63
C ASP A 335 -14.79 -0.42 -16.51
N LEU A 336 -15.48 -0.82 -15.43
CA LEU A 336 -14.89 -1.60 -14.35
C LEU A 336 -14.28 -2.90 -14.86
N ALA A 337 -14.93 -3.58 -15.80
CA ALA A 337 -14.52 -4.88 -16.33
C ALA A 337 -13.14 -4.86 -17.05
N PHE A 338 -12.68 -3.71 -17.55
CA PHE A 338 -11.35 -3.59 -18.16
C PHE A 338 -10.45 -2.56 -17.46
N GLY A 339 -10.81 -2.15 -16.23
CA GLY A 339 -9.94 -1.40 -15.33
C GLY A 339 -9.97 0.12 -15.48
N GLN A 340 -11.06 0.69 -15.99
CA GLN A 340 -11.20 2.14 -16.22
C GLN A 340 -12.20 2.82 -15.26
N PHE A 341 -12.44 2.24 -14.08
CA PHE A 341 -13.40 2.80 -13.13
C PHE A 341 -12.87 2.87 -11.69
N ASP A 342 -12.75 1.73 -10.99
CA ASP A 342 -12.16 1.71 -9.65
C ASP A 342 -10.66 2.02 -9.70
N THR A 343 -10.08 2.48 -8.58
CA THR A 343 -8.64 2.74 -8.47
C THR A 343 -8.03 1.91 -7.36
N TYR A 344 -6.82 1.41 -7.59
CA TYR A 344 -6.09 0.54 -6.67
C TYR A 344 -4.65 1.02 -6.47
N THR A 345 -4.06 0.61 -5.34
CA THR A 345 -2.68 0.98 -5.00
C THR A 345 -1.67 0.07 -5.69
N PRO A 346 -0.42 0.52 -5.89
CA PRO A 346 0.64 -0.31 -6.45
C PRO A 346 0.89 -1.61 -5.67
N ILE A 347 0.78 -1.60 -4.33
CA ILE A 347 0.93 -2.82 -3.53
C ILE A 347 -0.20 -3.83 -3.79
N GLN A 348 -1.43 -3.36 -3.96
CA GLN A 348 -2.55 -4.22 -4.34
C GLN A 348 -2.33 -4.86 -5.71
N LEU A 349 -1.80 -4.12 -6.69
CA LEU A 349 -1.47 -4.66 -8.00
C LEU A 349 -0.33 -5.69 -7.92
N ALA A 350 0.64 -5.49 -7.04
CA ALA A 350 1.71 -6.48 -6.79
C ALA A 350 1.15 -7.76 -6.15
N GLN A 351 0.26 -7.63 -5.16
CA GLN A 351 -0.41 -8.79 -4.55
C GLN A 351 -1.28 -9.54 -5.57
N TYR A 352 -2.00 -8.81 -6.43
CA TYR A 352 -2.74 -9.38 -7.55
C TYR A 352 -1.84 -10.20 -8.48
N ALA A 353 -0.73 -9.63 -8.94
CA ALA A 353 0.22 -10.32 -9.81
C ALA A 353 0.82 -11.56 -9.13
N SER A 354 1.16 -11.45 -7.84
CA SER A 354 1.67 -12.56 -7.02
C SER A 354 0.63 -13.66 -6.87
N THR A 355 -0.64 -13.33 -6.66
CA THR A 355 -1.74 -14.29 -6.56
C THR A 355 -1.92 -15.08 -7.87
N VAL A 356 -1.83 -14.41 -9.02
CA VAL A 356 -1.85 -15.08 -10.33
C VAL A 356 -0.63 -15.99 -10.49
N ALA A 357 0.56 -15.51 -10.14
CA ALA A 357 1.82 -16.21 -10.32
C ALA A 357 1.95 -17.49 -9.47
N ASN A 358 1.30 -17.53 -8.29
CA ASN A 358 1.36 -18.68 -7.38
C ASN A 358 0.19 -19.67 -7.53
N GLY A 359 -0.60 -19.56 -8.59
CA GLY A 359 -1.73 -20.45 -8.85
C GLY A 359 -3.00 -20.11 -8.09
N GLY A 360 -3.20 -18.84 -7.72
CA GLY A 360 -4.44 -18.32 -7.15
C GLY A 360 -4.48 -18.27 -5.62
N LYS A 361 -3.34 -18.36 -4.96
CA LYS A 361 -3.25 -18.26 -3.49
C LYS A 361 -2.80 -16.86 -3.08
N ARG A 362 -3.73 -16.01 -2.63
CA ARG A 362 -3.38 -14.72 -2.06
C ARG A 362 -2.56 -14.89 -0.78
N LYS A 363 -1.45 -14.15 -0.70
CA LYS A 363 -0.59 -14.03 0.48
C LYS A 363 -0.76 -12.65 1.07
N GLU A 364 -0.91 -12.60 2.39
CA GLU A 364 -1.01 -11.40 3.21
C GLU A 364 0.29 -11.16 3.96
#